data_76e18b12b6e219b8dc328dd12fa55dcc
#
_entry.id   76e18b12b6e219b8dc328dd12fa55dcc
#
_cell.length_a   1.000
_cell.length_b   1.000
_cell.length_c   1.000
_cell.angle_alpha   90.00
_cell.angle_beta   90.00
_cell.angle_gamma   90.00
#
_symmetry.space_group_name_H-M   'P 1'
#
loop_
_entity.id
_entity.type
_entity.pdbx_description
1 polymer ?
#
loop_
_entity_poly.entity_id
_entity_poly.type
_entity_poly.pdbx_seq_one_letter_code
_entity_poly.pdbx_strand_id
1 'polypeptide(L)'
;MSIAEQQPRAIFQNQSDAAPRPGDIYRSFGVEPIINCAGVRTNYGASNPAPEVIEAMNAAAEAFVDLDELAEALGHRLAMLTGVEWGLVTAGTAASLALATAACIAGNDPEAMLRLPDTSGMANKVIIPEDHRFAYEQAIRLAGAQIVSVQTPDELSSALGTGEVAMVCLLGRNEGSSSLPLDTLLASAHAAGVPVLINAAGLSPANPDRWIGRGADLVVYAGGKYIRGPQSTAIVLGRRKLCEAMWWNSAPHQAFGRSMKVGKEEAIGAVVALDRWINSAAAEKERDGWHPRLQRIAANLHDIAAVETKVLSWAGSVTAIRLKVSWDKSVIPLDAEGLRLALLRQRPRILIHDFWSTPTSIILDPINLSDDEADMVGRALSAIFVRSQEFATSAQVPPAETDVTGRWQVEVSFLHGASEHRIELRQHGTDVTGIHQTATSHGRVVGKILGSQIELEAEHEATPIHLFYRFKGTVGSDGSIVGTAGFGGAVPEHRGPVFKGQYGPGTWSATRVASTQIATAPAGDGAISEGRKC
;
A
#
# COMPACT_ATOMS: atom_id res chain seq x y z
N MET A 1 25.40 17.69 -14.50
CA MET A 1 26.65 16.91 -14.40
C MET A 1 26.37 15.54 -15.00
N SER A 2 27.10 15.21 -16.06
CA SER A 2 26.94 14.00 -16.86
C SER A 2 27.27 12.75 -16.04
N ILE A 3 26.43 11.71 -16.14
CA ILE A 3 26.60 10.38 -15.52
C ILE A 3 27.76 9.56 -16.17
N ALA A 4 28.53 10.16 -17.08
CA ALA A 4 29.34 9.46 -18.07
C ALA A 4 30.84 9.25 -17.75
N GLU A 5 31.33 9.41 -16.52
CA GLU A 5 32.79 9.24 -16.26
C GLU A 5 33.19 8.49 -14.98
N GLN A 6 32.32 7.69 -14.40
CA GLN A 6 32.80 6.74 -13.40
C GLN A 6 32.84 5.34 -14.01
N GLN A 7 34.07 4.83 -14.28
CA GLN A 7 34.22 3.41 -14.62
C GLN A 7 33.57 2.57 -13.52
N PRO A 8 32.73 1.59 -13.87
CA PRO A 8 32.11 0.72 -12.89
C PRO A 8 33.20 -0.07 -12.16
N ARG A 9 33.45 0.30 -10.91
CA ARG A 9 34.26 -0.54 -10.02
C ARG A 9 33.48 -1.82 -9.75
N ALA A 10 34.14 -2.97 -9.82
CA ALA A 10 33.51 -4.22 -9.46
C ALA A 10 32.97 -4.13 -8.03
N ILE A 11 31.70 -4.48 -7.83
CA ILE A 11 30.96 -4.32 -6.57
C ILE A 11 31.65 -4.99 -5.37
N PHE A 12 32.43 -6.04 -5.64
CA PHE A 12 33.14 -6.85 -4.65
C PHE A 12 34.67 -6.73 -4.71
N GLN A 13 35.25 -5.77 -5.45
CA GLN A 13 36.69 -5.55 -5.46
C GLN A 13 37.08 -4.62 -4.31
N ASN A 14 37.98 -5.12 -3.44
CA ASN A 14 38.64 -4.42 -2.33
C ASN A 14 37.73 -3.92 -1.21
N GLN A 15 37.06 -4.84 -0.54
CA GLN A 15 36.67 -4.57 0.84
C GLN A 15 37.86 -4.94 1.75
N SER A 16 38.30 -3.96 2.57
CA SER A 16 39.16 -4.21 3.74
C SER A 16 38.60 -5.39 4.54
N ASP A 17 39.42 -6.14 5.26
CA ASP A 17 39.07 -7.29 6.11
C ASP A 17 37.95 -7.01 7.17
N ALA A 18 37.41 -5.81 7.21
CA ALA A 18 36.27 -5.43 8.05
C ALA A 18 34.94 -5.82 7.38
N ALA A 19 34.07 -6.49 8.12
CA ALA A 19 32.72 -6.79 7.68
C ALA A 19 32.01 -5.52 7.16
N PRO A 20 31.32 -5.57 6.00
CA PRO A 20 30.64 -4.41 5.45
C PRO A 20 29.57 -3.89 6.44
N ARG A 21 29.53 -2.58 6.65
CA ARG A 21 28.51 -1.97 7.50
C ARG A 21 27.14 -2.13 6.84
N PRO A 22 26.08 -2.24 7.63
CA PRO A 22 24.73 -2.23 7.08
C PRO A 22 24.52 -1.03 6.14
N GLY A 23 24.04 -1.29 4.93
CA GLY A 23 23.77 -0.27 3.93
C GLY A 23 24.92 0.12 3.00
N ASP A 24 26.17 -0.35 3.22
CA ASP A 24 27.31 -0.01 2.34
C ASP A 24 27.11 -0.53 0.92
N ILE A 25 26.44 -1.66 0.76
CA ILE A 25 26.05 -2.18 -0.55
C ILE A 25 25.16 -1.18 -1.32
N TYR A 26 24.18 -0.55 -0.67
CA TYR A 26 23.31 0.44 -1.32
C TYR A 26 24.08 1.70 -1.69
N ARG A 27 25.04 2.14 -0.84
CA ARG A 27 25.89 3.29 -1.15
C ARG A 27 26.79 3.03 -2.35
N SER A 28 27.23 1.77 -2.56
CA SER A 28 28.01 1.41 -3.75
C SER A 28 27.20 1.59 -5.05
N PHE A 29 25.87 1.54 -4.98
CA PHE A 29 24.94 1.87 -6.07
C PHE A 29 24.47 3.32 -6.07
N GLY A 30 25.04 4.19 -5.22
CA GLY A 30 24.64 5.59 -5.12
C GLY A 30 23.32 5.82 -4.35
N VAL A 31 22.83 4.82 -3.62
CA VAL A 31 21.59 4.90 -2.83
C VAL A 31 21.93 5.06 -1.35
N GLU A 32 21.53 6.17 -0.75
CA GLU A 32 21.69 6.39 0.68
C GLU A 32 20.62 5.67 1.49
N PRO A 33 20.97 4.81 2.45
CA PRO A 33 20.04 4.13 3.34
C PRO A 33 19.21 5.09 4.19
N ILE A 34 18.13 4.56 4.74
CA ILE A 34 17.20 5.30 5.61
C ILE A 34 17.00 4.57 6.94
N ILE A 35 16.85 5.31 8.03
CA ILE A 35 16.24 4.82 9.26
C ILE A 35 14.72 4.82 9.05
N ASN A 36 14.10 3.66 9.13
CA ASN A 36 12.71 3.46 8.74
C ASN A 36 11.76 3.50 9.95
N CYS A 37 11.15 4.65 10.20
CA CYS A 37 10.06 4.82 11.17
C CYS A 37 8.67 4.73 10.52
N ALA A 38 8.58 4.41 9.22
CA ALA A 38 7.31 4.30 8.49
C ALA A 38 6.70 2.89 8.53
N GLY A 39 7.30 1.96 9.27
CA GLY A 39 6.84 0.58 9.43
C GLY A 39 7.05 -0.28 8.17
N VAL A 40 6.22 -1.32 8.05
CA VAL A 40 6.40 -2.43 7.11
C VAL A 40 5.84 -2.13 5.71
N ARG A 41 6.25 -1.03 5.10
CA ARG A 41 5.76 -0.61 3.78
C ARG A 41 6.63 -1.13 2.64
N THR A 42 5.99 -1.70 1.62
CA THR A 42 6.65 -2.28 0.44
C THR A 42 7.61 -1.30 -0.25
N ASN A 43 7.23 -0.02 -0.35
CA ASN A 43 8.04 1.03 -0.99
C ASN A 43 9.43 1.23 -0.35
N TYR A 44 9.62 0.74 0.87
CA TYR A 44 10.84 0.93 1.64
C TYR A 44 11.47 -0.40 2.09
N GLY A 45 11.07 -1.50 1.44
CA GLY A 45 11.62 -2.82 1.73
C GLY A 45 10.87 -3.59 2.81
N ALA A 46 9.72 -3.07 3.28
CA ALA A 46 8.89 -3.65 4.33
C ALA A 46 9.63 -3.81 5.67
N SER A 47 10.09 -5.00 6.06
CA SER A 47 10.96 -5.23 7.21
C SER A 47 12.27 -5.91 6.78
N ASN A 48 13.34 -5.70 7.52
CA ASN A 48 14.58 -6.44 7.32
C ASN A 48 14.38 -7.89 7.77
N PRO A 49 14.76 -8.90 6.96
CA PRO A 49 14.73 -10.29 7.38
C PRO A 49 15.50 -10.51 8.68
N ALA A 50 15.00 -11.41 9.53
CA ALA A 50 15.70 -11.75 10.76
C ALA A 50 17.01 -12.51 10.46
N PRO A 51 18.04 -12.46 11.32
CA PRO A 51 19.32 -13.14 11.08
C PRO A 51 19.15 -14.61 10.76
N GLU A 52 18.32 -15.33 11.51
CA GLU A 52 18.04 -16.76 11.32
C GLU A 52 17.39 -17.04 9.95
N VAL A 53 16.60 -16.10 9.45
CA VAL A 53 16.00 -16.18 8.11
C VAL A 53 17.07 -16.03 7.03
N ILE A 54 18.00 -15.09 7.19
CA ILE A 54 19.10 -14.88 6.26
C ILE A 54 20.02 -16.11 6.21
N GLU A 55 20.35 -16.69 7.37
CA GLU A 55 21.15 -17.92 7.46
C GLU A 55 20.47 -19.08 6.73
N ALA A 56 19.17 -19.27 6.94
CA ALA A 56 18.42 -20.33 6.27
C ALA A 56 18.34 -20.13 4.75
N MET A 57 18.16 -18.89 4.29
CA MET A 57 18.18 -18.56 2.87
C MET A 57 19.55 -18.81 2.24
N ASN A 58 20.64 -18.43 2.91
CA ASN A 58 22.00 -18.68 2.44
C ASN A 58 22.27 -20.19 2.33
N ALA A 59 21.89 -20.98 3.34
CA ALA A 59 22.06 -22.43 3.30
C ALA A 59 21.23 -23.08 2.16
N ALA A 60 20.00 -22.60 1.95
CA ALA A 60 19.15 -23.09 0.85
C ALA A 60 19.71 -22.72 -0.54
N ALA A 61 20.47 -21.64 -0.66
CA ALA A 61 21.07 -21.21 -1.92
C ALA A 61 22.16 -22.17 -2.43
N GLU A 62 22.79 -22.95 -1.55
CA GLU A 62 23.90 -23.86 -1.88
C GLU A 62 23.46 -25.19 -2.51
N ALA A 63 22.14 -25.50 -2.55
CA ALA A 63 21.63 -26.77 -3.07
C ALA A 63 20.46 -26.59 -4.03
N PHE A 64 20.26 -27.57 -4.90
CA PHE A 64 19.09 -27.68 -5.77
C PHE A 64 18.12 -28.72 -5.20
N VAL A 65 16.83 -28.48 -5.40
CA VAL A 65 15.74 -29.36 -4.96
C VAL A 65 14.66 -29.40 -6.02
N ASP A 66 13.86 -30.45 -6.02
CA ASP A 66 12.59 -30.47 -6.74
C ASP A 66 11.61 -29.52 -6.05
N LEU A 67 10.97 -28.63 -6.82
CA LEU A 67 10.12 -27.59 -6.24
C LEU A 67 8.74 -28.12 -5.83
N ASP A 68 8.26 -29.20 -6.43
CA ASP A 68 7.01 -29.84 -6.03
C ASP A 68 7.21 -30.59 -4.70
N GLU A 69 8.33 -31.31 -4.53
CA GLU A 69 8.71 -31.91 -3.26
C GLU A 69 8.90 -30.84 -2.17
N LEU A 70 9.52 -29.73 -2.51
CA LEU A 70 9.71 -28.63 -1.56
C LEU A 70 8.36 -28.04 -1.14
N ALA A 71 7.45 -27.78 -2.07
CA ALA A 71 6.13 -27.22 -1.78
C ALA A 71 5.32 -28.14 -0.85
N GLU A 72 5.35 -29.46 -1.11
CA GLU A 72 4.71 -30.45 -0.25
C GLU A 72 5.33 -30.44 1.17
N ALA A 73 6.66 -30.45 1.28
CA ALA A 73 7.36 -30.42 2.56
C ALA A 73 7.07 -29.14 3.36
N LEU A 74 7.06 -27.97 2.69
CA LEU A 74 6.73 -26.69 3.31
C LEU A 74 5.25 -26.64 3.75
N GLY A 75 4.34 -27.20 2.94
CA GLY A 75 2.92 -27.31 3.28
C GLY A 75 2.70 -28.12 4.58
N HIS A 76 3.36 -29.26 4.70
CA HIS A 76 3.38 -30.05 5.92
C HIS A 76 3.97 -29.28 7.10
N ARG A 77 5.10 -28.61 6.90
CA ARG A 77 5.73 -27.85 7.98
C ARG A 77 4.83 -26.72 8.48
N LEU A 78 4.17 -25.99 7.58
CA LEU A 78 3.21 -24.94 7.92
C LEU A 78 2.01 -25.51 8.68
N ALA A 79 1.46 -26.64 8.26
CA ALA A 79 0.37 -27.34 8.97
C ALA A 79 0.79 -27.69 10.41
N MET A 80 1.98 -28.26 10.59
CA MET A 80 2.51 -28.60 11.92
C MET A 80 2.73 -27.37 12.81
N LEU A 81 3.21 -26.27 12.25
CA LEU A 81 3.48 -25.04 12.99
C LEU A 81 2.22 -24.33 13.45
N THR A 82 1.15 -24.45 12.69
CA THR A 82 -0.04 -23.60 12.85
C THR A 82 -1.30 -24.36 13.26
N GLY A 83 -1.28 -25.70 13.18
CA GLY A 83 -2.44 -26.52 13.48
C GLY A 83 -3.54 -26.50 12.42
N VAL A 84 -3.32 -25.86 11.25
CA VAL A 84 -4.25 -25.86 10.13
C VAL A 84 -4.06 -27.09 9.23
N GLU A 85 -4.98 -27.31 8.29
CA GLU A 85 -4.92 -28.47 7.38
C GLU A 85 -3.69 -28.43 6.47
N TRP A 86 -3.34 -27.24 5.93
CA TRP A 86 -2.24 -27.07 4.98
C TRP A 86 -1.74 -25.63 4.89
N GLY A 87 -0.56 -25.44 4.29
CA GLY A 87 -0.01 -24.12 4.00
C GLY A 87 0.71 -24.08 2.65
N LEU A 88 0.91 -22.86 2.14
CA LEU A 88 1.61 -22.58 0.89
C LEU A 88 2.37 -21.24 1.00
N VAL A 89 3.58 -21.20 0.45
CA VAL A 89 4.32 -19.95 0.25
C VAL A 89 4.13 -19.44 -1.18
N THR A 90 3.82 -18.16 -1.32
CA THR A 90 3.57 -17.50 -2.61
C THR A 90 4.42 -16.24 -2.78
N ALA A 91 4.47 -15.69 -3.99
CA ALA A 91 5.22 -14.47 -4.34
C ALA A 91 4.55 -13.18 -3.81
N GLY A 92 4.26 -13.13 -2.52
CA GLY A 92 3.63 -12.01 -1.84
C GLY A 92 2.10 -12.05 -1.87
N THR A 93 1.47 -11.21 -1.03
CA THR A 93 0.02 -11.24 -0.80
C THR A 93 -0.81 -10.96 -2.06
N ALA A 94 -0.38 -10.05 -2.92
CA ALA A 94 -1.10 -9.79 -4.17
C ALA A 94 -1.12 -11.03 -5.08
N ALA A 95 0.01 -11.74 -5.17
CA ALA A 95 0.08 -13.03 -5.87
C ALA A 95 -0.83 -14.08 -5.20
N SER A 96 -0.86 -14.12 -3.85
CA SER A 96 -1.78 -15.02 -3.13
C SER A 96 -3.23 -14.77 -3.50
N LEU A 97 -3.66 -13.51 -3.57
CA LEU A 97 -5.04 -13.14 -3.96
C LEU A 97 -5.35 -13.60 -5.40
N ALA A 98 -4.43 -13.36 -6.32
CA ALA A 98 -4.60 -13.77 -7.72
C ALA A 98 -4.66 -15.30 -7.86
N LEU A 99 -3.74 -16.02 -7.20
CA LEU A 99 -3.68 -17.48 -7.23
C LEU A 99 -4.87 -18.14 -6.51
N ALA A 100 -5.32 -17.59 -5.37
CA ALA A 100 -6.51 -18.07 -4.70
C ALA A 100 -7.77 -17.87 -5.57
N THR A 101 -7.87 -16.74 -6.24
CA THR A 101 -8.97 -16.48 -7.19
C THR A 101 -8.91 -17.46 -8.36
N ALA A 102 -7.75 -17.66 -8.97
CA ALA A 102 -7.55 -18.64 -10.03
C ALA A 102 -7.94 -20.05 -9.58
N ALA A 103 -7.51 -20.46 -8.36
CA ALA A 103 -7.84 -21.75 -7.77
C ALA A 103 -9.35 -21.92 -7.48
N CYS A 104 -10.02 -20.85 -7.05
CA CYS A 104 -11.46 -20.89 -6.83
C CYS A 104 -12.28 -20.90 -8.13
N ILE A 105 -11.76 -20.33 -9.23
CA ILE A 105 -12.43 -20.32 -10.54
C ILE A 105 -12.16 -21.61 -11.32
N ALA A 106 -10.89 -21.99 -11.46
CA ALA A 106 -10.45 -23.08 -12.34
C ALA A 106 -10.12 -24.38 -11.59
N GLY A 107 -9.95 -24.32 -10.26
CA GLY A 107 -9.46 -25.45 -9.50
C GLY A 107 -8.08 -25.91 -10.01
N ASN A 108 -7.97 -27.22 -10.23
CA ASN A 108 -6.84 -27.87 -10.88
C ASN A 108 -7.25 -28.55 -12.22
N ASP A 109 -8.34 -28.10 -12.81
CA ASP A 109 -8.74 -28.52 -14.15
C ASP A 109 -7.81 -27.88 -15.19
N PRO A 110 -7.02 -28.67 -15.95
CA PRO A 110 -6.01 -28.12 -16.83
C PRO A 110 -6.59 -27.27 -17.99
N GLU A 111 -7.79 -27.60 -18.47
CA GLU A 111 -8.44 -26.81 -19.53
C GLU A 111 -8.91 -25.45 -18.99
N ALA A 112 -9.53 -25.44 -17.82
CA ALA A 112 -9.95 -24.23 -17.14
C ALA A 112 -8.73 -23.36 -16.75
N MET A 113 -7.66 -23.96 -16.23
CA MET A 113 -6.41 -23.26 -15.86
C MET A 113 -5.75 -22.57 -17.05
N LEU A 114 -5.67 -23.25 -18.19
CA LEU A 114 -5.04 -22.70 -19.41
C LEU A 114 -5.88 -21.60 -20.06
N ARG A 115 -7.18 -21.54 -19.79
CA ARG A 115 -8.05 -20.50 -20.31
C ARG A 115 -7.93 -19.19 -19.55
N LEU A 116 -7.55 -19.23 -18.26
CA LEU A 116 -7.42 -18.01 -17.48
C LEU A 116 -6.48 -16.98 -18.18
N PRO A 117 -6.85 -15.70 -18.20
CA PRO A 117 -7.97 -15.04 -17.49
C PRO A 117 -9.32 -15.04 -18.24
N ASP A 118 -9.50 -15.80 -19.32
CA ASP A 118 -10.84 -16.00 -19.91
C ASP A 118 -11.64 -16.96 -19.02
N THR A 119 -12.60 -16.40 -18.31
CA THR A 119 -13.47 -17.11 -17.35
C THR A 119 -14.86 -17.40 -17.92
N SER A 120 -15.04 -17.31 -19.26
CA SER A 120 -16.32 -17.55 -19.93
C SER A 120 -16.88 -18.94 -19.58
N GLY A 121 -18.09 -18.97 -19.03
CA GLY A 121 -18.75 -20.21 -18.59
C GLY A 121 -18.28 -20.78 -17.25
N MET A 122 -17.44 -20.07 -16.51
CA MET A 122 -17.03 -20.41 -15.15
C MET A 122 -17.67 -19.46 -14.14
N ALA A 123 -17.88 -19.91 -12.91
CA ALA A 123 -18.19 -19.03 -11.79
C ALA A 123 -16.97 -18.11 -11.58
N ASN A 124 -17.14 -16.79 -11.74
CA ASN A 124 -16.04 -15.84 -11.72
C ASN A 124 -16.30 -14.58 -10.88
N LYS A 125 -17.41 -14.54 -10.16
CA LYS A 125 -17.71 -13.42 -9.27
C LYS A 125 -17.01 -13.60 -7.93
N VAL A 126 -16.42 -12.53 -7.43
CA VAL A 126 -15.83 -12.48 -6.08
C VAL A 126 -16.57 -11.42 -5.27
N ILE A 127 -17.21 -11.86 -4.19
CA ILE A 127 -17.91 -10.95 -3.29
C ILE A 127 -16.89 -10.30 -2.36
N ILE A 128 -16.94 -8.98 -2.25
CA ILE A 128 -16.19 -8.19 -1.26
C ILE A 128 -17.18 -7.19 -0.64
N PRO A 129 -17.44 -7.24 0.68
CA PRO A 129 -18.26 -6.23 1.33
C PRO A 129 -17.72 -4.83 1.08
N GLU A 130 -18.61 -3.84 0.99
CA GLU A 130 -18.23 -2.45 0.62
C GLU A 130 -17.17 -1.88 1.57
N ASP A 131 -17.31 -2.12 2.86
CA ASP A 131 -16.37 -1.71 3.90
C ASP A 131 -15.09 -2.56 3.95
N HIS A 132 -14.99 -3.62 3.12
CA HIS A 132 -13.79 -4.42 2.91
C HIS A 132 -13.09 -4.15 1.57
N ARG A 133 -13.57 -3.17 0.76
CA ARG A 133 -12.94 -2.82 -0.52
C ARG A 133 -11.52 -2.28 -0.31
N PHE A 134 -10.59 -2.60 -1.20
CA PHE A 134 -9.17 -2.26 -1.03
C PHE A 134 -8.40 -2.17 -2.35
N ALA A 135 -7.30 -1.41 -2.36
CA ALA A 135 -6.52 -1.12 -3.56
C ALA A 135 -5.96 -2.36 -4.28
N TYR A 136 -5.68 -3.44 -3.54
CA TYR A 136 -5.05 -4.65 -4.10
C TYR A 136 -6.05 -5.64 -4.71
N GLU A 137 -7.34 -5.33 -4.75
CA GLU A 137 -8.35 -6.17 -5.42
C GLU A 137 -8.13 -6.29 -6.93
N GLN A 138 -7.24 -5.44 -7.52
CA GLN A 138 -6.76 -5.63 -8.89
C GLN A 138 -6.12 -7.01 -9.10
N ALA A 139 -5.47 -7.57 -8.06
CA ALA A 139 -4.92 -8.91 -8.12
C ALA A 139 -6.01 -9.98 -8.31
N ILE A 140 -7.19 -9.77 -7.73
CA ILE A 140 -8.37 -10.63 -7.91
C ILE A 140 -8.86 -10.52 -9.36
N ARG A 141 -8.99 -9.30 -9.90
CA ARG A 141 -9.40 -9.06 -11.28
C ARG A 141 -8.42 -9.63 -12.31
N LEU A 142 -7.14 -9.73 -11.95
CA LEU A 142 -6.10 -10.28 -12.83
C LEU A 142 -6.43 -11.71 -13.28
N ALA A 143 -7.07 -12.51 -12.44
CA ALA A 143 -7.52 -13.87 -12.78
C ALA A 143 -8.81 -13.92 -13.65
N GLY A 144 -9.33 -12.78 -14.09
CA GLY A 144 -10.56 -12.68 -14.88
C GLY A 144 -11.82 -12.54 -14.03
N ALA A 145 -11.68 -12.34 -12.72
CA ALA A 145 -12.81 -12.24 -11.81
C ALA A 145 -13.51 -10.87 -11.88
N GLN A 146 -14.81 -10.89 -11.64
CA GLN A 146 -15.65 -9.71 -11.45
C GLN A 146 -15.93 -9.51 -9.96
N ILE A 147 -15.71 -8.30 -9.46
CA ILE A 147 -16.00 -7.99 -8.05
C ILE A 147 -17.45 -7.58 -7.89
N VAL A 148 -18.12 -8.21 -6.95
CA VAL A 148 -19.49 -7.87 -6.52
C VAL A 148 -19.40 -7.28 -5.12
N SER A 149 -19.77 -6.02 -4.98
CA SER A 149 -19.85 -5.34 -3.68
C SER A 149 -21.20 -5.59 -3.04
N VAL A 150 -21.22 -5.83 -1.72
CA VAL A 150 -22.44 -6.06 -0.93
C VAL A 150 -22.36 -5.28 0.38
N GLN A 151 -23.49 -4.79 0.88
CA GLN A 151 -23.59 -4.02 2.12
C GLN A 151 -24.56 -4.67 3.13
N THR A 152 -25.51 -5.45 2.64
CA THR A 152 -26.57 -6.04 3.45
C THR A 152 -26.63 -7.56 3.33
N PRO A 153 -27.22 -8.28 4.32
CA PRO A 153 -27.42 -9.72 4.22
C PRO A 153 -28.27 -10.15 3.02
N ASP A 154 -29.24 -9.33 2.61
CA ASP A 154 -30.10 -9.62 1.45
C ASP A 154 -29.33 -9.53 0.14
N GLU A 155 -28.46 -8.52 -0.01
CA GLU A 155 -27.56 -8.41 -1.15
C GLU A 155 -26.57 -9.57 -1.21
N LEU A 156 -26.00 -9.97 -0.06
CA LEU A 156 -25.14 -11.14 0.05
C LEU A 156 -25.85 -12.42 -0.39
N SER A 157 -27.05 -12.65 0.14
CA SER A 157 -27.87 -13.82 -0.20
C SER A 157 -28.25 -13.84 -1.68
N SER A 158 -28.63 -12.68 -2.24
CA SER A 158 -28.96 -12.55 -3.65
C SER A 158 -27.76 -12.84 -4.55
N ALA A 159 -26.58 -12.30 -4.22
CA ALA A 159 -25.36 -12.53 -4.98
C ALA A 159 -24.94 -14.02 -4.94
N LEU A 160 -24.97 -14.64 -3.78
CA LEU A 160 -24.63 -16.06 -3.60
C LEU A 160 -25.62 -16.97 -4.34
N GLY A 161 -26.90 -16.61 -4.39
CA GLY A 161 -27.98 -17.35 -5.07
C GLY A 161 -27.82 -17.43 -6.59
N THR A 162 -26.96 -16.64 -7.21
CA THR A 162 -26.72 -16.67 -8.67
C THR A 162 -25.99 -17.92 -9.16
N GLY A 163 -25.25 -18.61 -8.29
CA GLY A 163 -24.37 -19.73 -8.66
C GLY A 163 -23.12 -19.32 -9.43
N GLU A 164 -22.86 -18.02 -9.58
CA GLU A 164 -21.72 -17.48 -10.33
C GLU A 164 -20.56 -17.02 -9.42
N VAL A 165 -20.70 -17.18 -8.10
CA VAL A 165 -19.69 -16.74 -7.12
C VAL A 165 -18.63 -17.80 -6.94
N ALA A 166 -17.38 -17.45 -7.21
CA ALA A 166 -16.21 -18.31 -7.02
C ALA A 166 -15.63 -18.21 -5.60
N MET A 167 -15.68 -17.03 -4.97
CA MET A 167 -15.04 -16.77 -3.69
C MET A 167 -15.65 -15.56 -2.98
N VAL A 168 -15.62 -15.55 -1.65
CA VAL A 168 -15.77 -14.33 -0.83
C VAL A 168 -14.39 -13.92 -0.33
N CYS A 169 -14.02 -12.63 -0.44
CA CYS A 169 -12.75 -12.11 0.04
C CYS A 169 -12.96 -11.01 1.07
N LEU A 170 -12.35 -11.15 2.25
CA LEU A 170 -12.50 -10.24 3.38
C LEU A 170 -11.16 -9.67 3.83
N LEU A 171 -11.16 -8.43 4.31
CA LEU A 171 -10.01 -7.86 5.03
C LEU A 171 -10.10 -8.20 6.51
N GLY A 172 -9.16 -8.98 7.03
CA GLY A 172 -9.12 -9.34 8.45
C GLY A 172 -9.04 -8.13 9.39
N ARG A 173 -8.42 -7.04 8.96
CA ARG A 173 -8.33 -5.80 9.75
C ARG A 173 -9.66 -5.07 9.94
N ASN A 174 -10.63 -5.31 9.07
CA ASN A 174 -11.93 -4.62 9.09
C ASN A 174 -13.01 -5.43 9.83
N GLU A 175 -12.68 -6.64 10.32
CA GLU A 175 -13.63 -7.54 11.01
C GLU A 175 -14.46 -6.82 12.08
N GLY A 176 -13.81 -6.05 12.96
CA GLY A 176 -14.49 -5.38 14.09
C GLY A 176 -15.34 -4.17 13.73
N SER A 177 -15.26 -3.70 12.48
CA SER A 177 -15.99 -2.53 11.98
C SER A 177 -16.87 -2.86 10.77
N SER A 178 -16.96 -4.12 10.37
CA SER A 178 -17.74 -4.55 9.22
C SER A 178 -19.25 -4.42 9.47
N SER A 179 -19.95 -3.95 8.44
CA SER A 179 -21.42 -3.93 8.39
C SER A 179 -22.02 -5.33 8.35
N LEU A 180 -21.26 -6.30 7.82
CA LEU A 180 -21.63 -7.71 7.76
C LEU A 180 -20.76 -8.51 8.72
N PRO A 181 -21.30 -9.09 9.81
CA PRO A 181 -20.54 -9.91 10.75
C PRO A 181 -19.87 -11.10 10.06
N LEU A 182 -18.63 -11.40 10.44
CA LEU A 182 -17.84 -12.49 9.85
C LEU A 182 -18.58 -13.83 9.89
N ASP A 183 -19.22 -14.16 11.00
CA ASP A 183 -19.89 -15.44 11.16
C ASP A 183 -21.11 -15.57 10.23
N THR A 184 -21.81 -14.44 9.94
CA THR A 184 -22.87 -14.38 8.94
C THR A 184 -22.33 -14.61 7.53
N LEU A 185 -21.23 -13.95 7.19
CA LEU A 185 -20.56 -14.10 5.89
C LEU A 185 -20.10 -15.56 5.67
N LEU A 186 -19.44 -16.15 6.66
CA LEU A 186 -18.99 -17.54 6.62
C LEU A 186 -20.18 -18.53 6.45
N ALA A 187 -21.20 -18.40 7.27
CA ALA A 187 -22.35 -19.28 7.21
C ALA A 187 -23.09 -19.19 5.86
N SER A 188 -23.30 -17.98 5.34
CA SER A 188 -23.98 -17.77 4.06
C SER A 188 -23.16 -18.28 2.88
N ALA A 189 -21.85 -18.02 2.86
CA ALA A 189 -20.94 -18.47 1.81
C ALA A 189 -20.88 -20.01 1.78
N HIS A 190 -20.72 -20.66 2.93
CA HIS A 190 -20.63 -22.12 3.03
C HIS A 190 -21.97 -22.80 2.67
N ALA A 191 -23.11 -22.21 3.03
CA ALA A 191 -24.42 -22.72 2.60
C ALA A 191 -24.56 -22.72 1.06
N ALA A 192 -23.88 -21.79 0.38
CA ALA A 192 -23.80 -21.72 -1.08
C ALA A 192 -22.62 -22.54 -1.67
N GLY A 193 -21.81 -23.19 -0.86
CA GLY A 193 -20.62 -23.92 -1.31
C GLY A 193 -19.45 -23.03 -1.76
N VAL A 194 -19.46 -21.76 -1.39
CA VAL A 194 -18.49 -20.75 -1.80
C VAL A 194 -17.39 -20.60 -0.74
N PRO A 195 -16.09 -20.74 -1.09
CA PRO A 195 -14.99 -20.58 -0.16
C PRO A 195 -14.79 -19.12 0.26
N VAL A 196 -14.28 -18.93 1.48
CA VAL A 196 -13.99 -17.62 2.07
C VAL A 196 -12.50 -17.46 2.31
N LEU A 197 -11.91 -16.40 1.74
CA LEU A 197 -10.53 -16.00 1.93
C LEU A 197 -10.45 -14.76 2.82
N ILE A 198 -9.59 -14.82 3.86
CA ILE A 198 -9.26 -13.69 4.72
C ILE A 198 -7.89 -13.11 4.32
N ASN A 199 -7.88 -11.87 3.88
CA ASN A 199 -6.64 -11.13 3.69
C ASN A 199 -6.18 -10.52 5.03
N ALA A 200 -5.26 -11.21 5.69
CA ALA A 200 -4.65 -10.82 6.97
C ALA A 200 -3.25 -10.19 6.79
N ALA A 201 -2.88 -9.75 5.59
CA ALA A 201 -1.54 -9.23 5.29
C ALA A 201 -1.12 -8.00 6.12
N GLY A 202 -2.08 -7.25 6.63
CA GLY A 202 -1.84 -6.11 7.53
C GLY A 202 -1.75 -6.48 9.01
N LEU A 203 -1.93 -7.76 9.34
CA LEU A 203 -2.00 -8.27 10.70
C LEU A 203 -0.77 -9.12 11.02
N SER A 204 -0.51 -9.25 12.32
CA SER A 204 0.49 -10.18 12.81
C SER A 204 -0.11 -11.59 12.87
N PRO A 205 0.63 -12.64 12.51
CA PRO A 205 0.19 -14.02 12.70
C PRO A 205 0.46 -14.52 14.13
N ALA A 206 0.05 -13.77 15.14
CA ALA A 206 0.21 -14.16 16.55
C ALA A 206 -0.57 -15.46 16.86
N ASN A 207 -1.76 -15.57 16.27
CA ASN A 207 -2.57 -16.80 16.27
C ASN A 207 -2.89 -17.11 14.81
N PRO A 208 -1.99 -17.80 14.07
CA PRO A 208 -2.09 -17.93 12.63
C PRO A 208 -3.31 -18.76 12.18
N ASP A 209 -3.82 -19.65 13.02
CA ASP A 209 -5.01 -20.47 12.81
C ASP A 209 -6.35 -19.76 13.12
N ARG A 210 -6.31 -18.58 13.74
CA ARG A 210 -7.49 -17.86 14.24
C ARG A 210 -8.67 -17.83 13.25
N TRP A 211 -8.38 -17.53 11.99
CA TRP A 211 -9.40 -17.37 10.96
C TRP A 211 -9.94 -18.71 10.48
N ILE A 212 -9.04 -19.69 10.32
CA ILE A 212 -9.38 -21.04 9.92
C ILE A 212 -10.21 -21.72 11.02
N GLY A 213 -9.84 -21.53 12.28
CA GLY A 213 -10.61 -22.04 13.43
C GLY A 213 -12.02 -21.44 13.52
N ARG A 214 -12.27 -20.26 12.92
CA ARG A 214 -13.62 -19.68 12.79
C ARG A 214 -14.37 -20.12 11.54
N GLY A 215 -13.74 -20.89 10.66
CA GLY A 215 -14.36 -21.44 9.47
C GLY A 215 -13.93 -20.80 8.15
N ALA A 216 -12.97 -19.86 8.12
CA ALA A 216 -12.41 -19.40 6.86
C ALA A 216 -11.71 -20.55 6.13
N ASP A 217 -11.78 -20.55 4.80
CA ASP A 217 -11.17 -21.59 3.97
C ASP A 217 -9.70 -21.32 3.67
N LEU A 218 -9.35 -20.04 3.55
CA LEU A 218 -7.98 -19.56 3.34
C LEU A 218 -7.72 -18.30 4.17
N VAL A 219 -6.51 -18.17 4.69
CA VAL A 219 -5.99 -16.91 5.24
C VAL A 219 -4.62 -16.60 4.66
N VAL A 220 -4.34 -15.33 4.39
CA VAL A 220 -3.07 -14.87 3.81
C VAL A 220 -2.38 -13.91 4.75
N TYR A 221 -1.12 -14.21 5.12
CA TYR A 221 -0.22 -13.35 5.88
C TYR A 221 0.96 -12.91 5.01
N ALA A 222 1.42 -11.68 5.17
CA ALA A 222 2.60 -11.17 4.46
C ALA A 222 3.89 -11.64 5.12
N GLY A 223 4.80 -12.27 4.38
CA GLY A 223 6.06 -12.78 4.89
C GLY A 223 7.05 -11.68 5.29
N GLY A 224 7.13 -10.61 4.51
CA GLY A 224 8.08 -9.51 4.75
C GLY A 224 7.59 -8.41 5.68
N LYS A 225 6.60 -8.67 6.54
CA LYS A 225 6.10 -7.69 7.50
C LYS A 225 6.52 -8.05 8.93
N TYR A 226 5.57 -8.31 9.81
CA TYR A 226 5.81 -8.53 11.25
C TYR A 226 6.73 -9.71 11.55
N ILE A 227 6.66 -10.78 10.79
CA ILE A 227 7.49 -11.96 11.00
C ILE A 227 8.94 -11.80 10.50
N ARG A 228 9.25 -10.70 9.80
CA ARG A 228 10.59 -10.41 9.29
C ARG A 228 11.17 -11.50 8.40
N GLY A 229 10.31 -12.03 7.51
CA GLY A 229 10.71 -12.91 6.41
C GLY A 229 11.06 -12.12 5.14
N PRO A 230 11.29 -12.81 4.02
CA PRO A 230 11.57 -12.16 2.73
C PRO A 230 10.38 -11.31 2.27
N GLN A 231 10.66 -10.08 1.82
CA GLN A 231 9.63 -9.12 1.42
C GLN A 231 8.72 -9.62 0.29
N SER A 232 9.28 -10.39 -0.63
CA SER A 232 8.60 -10.94 -1.79
C SER A 232 7.63 -12.07 -1.47
N THR A 233 7.50 -12.49 -0.20
CA THR A 233 6.73 -13.68 0.17
C THR A 233 5.42 -13.38 0.90
N ALA A 234 4.49 -14.33 0.79
CA ALA A 234 3.34 -14.45 1.66
C ALA A 234 3.11 -15.92 2.03
N ILE A 235 2.49 -16.13 3.18
CA ILE A 235 2.09 -17.44 3.68
C ILE A 235 0.57 -17.54 3.59
N VAL A 236 0.09 -18.54 2.88
CA VAL A 236 -1.32 -18.92 2.79
C VAL A 236 -1.52 -20.14 3.68
N LEU A 237 -2.55 -20.11 4.52
CA LEU A 237 -2.92 -21.23 5.39
C LEU A 237 -4.40 -21.56 5.14
N GLY A 238 -4.76 -22.84 5.19
CA GLY A 238 -6.15 -23.26 5.08
C GLY A 238 -6.35 -24.63 4.49
N ARG A 239 -7.41 -24.79 3.68
CA ARG A 239 -7.78 -26.09 3.11
C ARG A 239 -6.74 -26.58 2.11
N ARG A 240 -6.27 -27.81 2.29
CA ARG A 240 -5.26 -28.45 1.44
C ARG A 240 -5.63 -28.39 -0.05
N LYS A 241 -6.86 -28.77 -0.38
CA LYS A 241 -7.33 -28.76 -1.77
C LYS A 241 -7.21 -27.40 -2.46
N LEU A 242 -7.48 -26.30 -1.74
CA LEU A 242 -7.34 -24.94 -2.29
C LEU A 242 -5.87 -24.53 -2.41
N CYS A 243 -5.05 -24.84 -1.42
CA CYS A 243 -3.61 -24.57 -1.48
C CYS A 243 -2.93 -25.36 -2.62
N GLU A 244 -3.29 -26.61 -2.83
CA GLU A 244 -2.81 -27.42 -3.95
C GLU A 244 -3.25 -26.84 -5.30
N ALA A 245 -4.52 -26.44 -5.43
CA ALA A 245 -5.00 -25.77 -6.65
C ALA A 245 -4.25 -24.44 -6.90
N MET A 246 -3.95 -23.66 -5.84
CA MET A 246 -3.10 -22.48 -5.95
C MET A 246 -1.70 -22.82 -6.44
N TRP A 247 -1.10 -23.92 -5.93
CA TRP A 247 0.23 -24.38 -6.34
C TRP A 247 0.25 -24.73 -7.82
N TRP A 248 -0.71 -25.54 -8.31
CA TRP A 248 -0.81 -25.91 -9.71
C TRP A 248 -1.06 -24.71 -10.65
N ASN A 249 -1.76 -23.67 -10.19
CA ASN A 249 -1.94 -22.41 -10.91
C ASN A 249 -0.72 -21.48 -10.84
N SER A 250 0.34 -21.80 -10.08
CA SER A 250 1.52 -20.96 -9.85
C SER A 250 2.78 -21.45 -10.60
N ALA A 251 3.85 -20.69 -10.51
CA ALA A 251 5.19 -21.17 -10.87
C ALA A 251 5.61 -22.31 -9.90
N PRO A 252 6.33 -23.36 -10.38
CA PRO A 252 7.03 -23.43 -11.68
C PRO A 252 6.18 -23.85 -12.88
N HIS A 253 4.90 -24.18 -12.67
CA HIS A 253 4.01 -24.69 -13.72
C HIS A 253 3.72 -23.64 -14.79
N GLN A 254 3.36 -24.10 -16.00
CA GLN A 254 3.02 -23.25 -17.14
C GLN A 254 1.53 -22.87 -17.10
N ALA A 255 1.10 -22.24 -16.00
CA ALA A 255 -0.26 -21.84 -15.74
C ALA A 255 -0.37 -20.32 -15.57
N PHE A 256 -1.55 -19.84 -15.21
CA PHE A 256 -1.86 -18.42 -15.01
C PHE A 256 -0.80 -17.68 -14.17
N GLY A 257 -0.39 -18.24 -13.06
CA GLY A 257 0.57 -17.63 -12.13
C GLY A 257 2.04 -17.87 -12.44
N ARG A 258 2.40 -18.30 -13.65
CA ARG A 258 3.80 -18.56 -14.03
C ARG A 258 4.72 -17.35 -13.81
N SER A 259 4.21 -16.14 -13.93
CA SER A 259 4.93 -14.89 -13.64
C SER A 259 5.12 -14.62 -12.14
N MET A 260 4.39 -15.32 -11.25
CA MET A 260 4.38 -15.11 -9.79
C MET A 260 5.36 -16.07 -9.10
N LYS A 261 6.61 -16.06 -9.56
CA LYS A 261 7.65 -16.98 -9.09
C LYS A 261 8.21 -16.54 -7.74
N VAL A 262 8.30 -17.46 -6.79
CA VAL A 262 9.04 -17.32 -5.54
C VAL A 262 10.28 -18.24 -5.58
N GLY A 263 11.42 -17.74 -5.10
CA GLY A 263 12.65 -18.52 -5.02
C GLY A 263 12.59 -19.57 -3.91
N LYS A 264 13.29 -20.70 -4.10
CA LYS A 264 13.37 -21.76 -3.07
C LYS A 264 13.94 -21.22 -1.74
N GLU A 265 14.89 -20.32 -1.83
CA GLU A 265 15.51 -19.64 -0.69
C GLU A 265 14.49 -18.78 0.07
N GLU A 266 13.71 -18.02 -0.68
CA GLU A 266 12.66 -17.15 -0.12
C GLU A 266 11.53 -17.98 0.49
N ALA A 267 11.16 -19.10 -0.13
CA ALA A 267 10.15 -20.00 0.40
C ALA A 267 10.57 -20.63 1.74
N ILE A 268 11.82 -21.10 1.85
CA ILE A 268 12.43 -21.55 3.11
C ILE A 268 12.46 -20.41 4.12
N GLY A 269 12.93 -19.21 3.71
CA GLY A 269 13.00 -18.03 4.58
C GLY A 269 11.65 -17.63 5.16
N ALA A 270 10.56 -17.73 4.39
CA ALA A 270 9.22 -17.42 4.87
C ALA A 270 8.74 -18.38 5.97
N VAL A 271 8.99 -19.68 5.79
CA VAL A 271 8.61 -20.70 6.79
C VAL A 271 9.45 -20.57 8.05
N VAL A 272 10.76 -20.35 7.93
CA VAL A 272 11.65 -20.10 9.08
C VAL A 272 11.24 -18.83 9.82
N ALA A 273 10.82 -17.78 9.10
CA ALA A 273 10.34 -16.55 9.71
C ALA A 273 9.06 -16.78 10.55
N LEU A 274 8.12 -17.59 10.06
CA LEU A 274 6.91 -17.93 10.81
C LEU A 274 7.24 -18.82 12.02
N ASP A 275 8.10 -19.82 11.85
CA ASP A 275 8.54 -20.68 12.96
C ASP A 275 9.21 -19.86 14.07
N ARG A 276 10.14 -18.98 13.68
CA ARG A 276 10.77 -18.02 14.59
C ARG A 276 9.72 -17.17 15.32
N TRP A 277 8.77 -16.62 14.60
CA TRP A 277 7.74 -15.76 15.17
C TRP A 277 6.90 -16.46 16.24
N ILE A 278 6.57 -17.72 16.02
CA ILE A 278 5.73 -18.54 16.93
C ILE A 278 6.55 -19.06 18.10
N ASN A 279 7.77 -19.57 17.85
CA ASN A 279 8.46 -20.45 18.78
C ASN A 279 9.74 -19.85 19.38
N SER A 280 10.22 -18.68 18.92
CA SER A 280 11.52 -18.16 19.34
C SER A 280 11.42 -17.10 20.45
N ALA A 281 12.12 -17.32 21.56
CA ALA A 281 12.31 -16.31 22.61
C ALA A 281 13.00 -15.03 22.10
N ALA A 282 13.83 -15.13 21.04
CA ALA A 282 14.43 -13.97 20.41
C ALA A 282 13.39 -13.09 19.72
N ALA A 283 12.39 -13.68 19.06
CA ALA A 283 11.29 -12.95 18.47
C ALA A 283 10.37 -12.30 19.52
N GLU A 284 10.15 -12.95 20.63
CA GLU A 284 9.41 -12.39 21.78
C GLU A 284 10.16 -11.18 22.34
N LYS A 285 11.43 -11.33 22.67
CA LYS A 285 12.28 -10.24 23.16
C LYS A 285 12.33 -9.05 22.18
N GLU A 286 12.30 -9.31 20.88
CA GLU A 286 12.26 -8.26 19.86
C GLU A 286 10.95 -7.46 19.93
N ARG A 287 9.81 -8.13 20.09
CA ARG A 287 8.50 -7.48 20.25
C ARG A 287 8.44 -6.67 21.54
N ASP A 288 8.98 -7.20 22.64
CA ASP A 288 9.06 -6.51 23.93
C ASP A 288 9.92 -5.24 23.83
N GLY A 289 10.90 -5.22 22.94
CA GLY A 289 11.74 -4.05 22.67
C GLY A 289 11.02 -2.88 21.97
N TRP A 290 9.86 -3.08 21.37
CA TRP A 290 9.17 -2.00 20.63
C TRP A 290 8.71 -0.86 21.54
N HIS A 291 8.14 -1.17 22.70
CA HIS A 291 7.69 -0.15 23.63
C HIS A 291 8.85 0.68 24.22
N PRO A 292 9.94 0.09 24.73
CA PRO A 292 11.12 0.83 25.16
C PRO A 292 11.71 1.75 24.08
N ARG A 293 11.75 1.33 22.82
CA ARG A 293 12.25 2.17 21.70
C ARG A 293 11.39 3.42 21.52
N LEU A 294 10.06 3.29 21.59
CA LEU A 294 9.15 4.44 21.53
C LEU A 294 9.33 5.37 22.74
N GLN A 295 9.58 4.81 23.92
CA GLN A 295 9.88 5.61 25.11
C GLN A 295 11.20 6.38 25.00
N ARG A 296 12.25 5.78 24.39
CA ARG A 296 13.52 6.49 24.08
C ARG A 296 13.27 7.70 23.17
N ILE A 297 12.47 7.55 22.13
CA ILE A 297 12.11 8.66 21.26
C ILE A 297 11.35 9.73 22.05
N ALA A 298 10.33 9.36 22.82
CA ALA A 298 9.50 10.27 23.58
C ALA A 298 10.30 11.04 24.65
N ALA A 299 11.28 10.39 25.29
CA ALA A 299 12.14 11.01 26.30
C ALA A 299 12.96 12.19 25.74
N ASN A 300 13.41 12.11 24.47
CA ASN A 300 14.10 13.22 23.81
C ASN A 300 13.20 14.42 23.49
N LEU A 301 11.88 14.26 23.59
CA LEU A 301 10.89 15.28 23.25
C LEU A 301 10.17 15.86 24.47
N HIS A 302 10.37 15.26 25.66
CA HIS A 302 9.62 15.57 26.89
C HIS A 302 9.71 17.04 27.29
N ASP A 303 10.89 17.63 27.18
CA ASP A 303 11.15 19.00 27.64
C ASP A 303 10.89 20.07 26.56
N ILE A 304 10.37 19.69 25.41
CA ILE A 304 10.07 20.64 24.31
C ILE A 304 8.66 21.19 24.52
N ALA A 305 8.58 22.49 24.79
CA ALA A 305 7.30 23.16 24.95
C ALA A 305 6.41 22.96 23.72
N ALA A 306 5.13 22.70 23.95
CA ALA A 306 4.12 22.48 22.90
C ALA A 306 4.28 21.19 22.06
N VAL A 307 5.11 20.23 22.49
CA VAL A 307 5.17 18.88 21.91
C VAL A 307 4.55 17.89 22.88
N GLU A 308 3.64 17.07 22.36
CA GLU A 308 3.01 15.96 23.08
C GLU A 308 3.33 14.64 22.42
N THR A 309 3.59 13.61 23.25
CA THR A 309 3.81 12.24 22.77
C THR A 309 2.79 11.29 23.40
N LYS A 310 2.26 10.37 22.58
CA LYS A 310 1.30 9.35 23.02
C LYS A 310 1.58 8.01 22.34
N VAL A 311 1.80 6.97 23.14
CA VAL A 311 1.85 5.60 22.60
C VAL A 311 0.42 5.18 22.26
N LEU A 312 0.22 4.76 21.02
CA LEU A 312 -1.03 4.23 20.50
C LEU A 312 -0.94 2.70 20.47
N SER A 313 -1.96 2.06 20.98
CA SER A 313 -2.18 0.62 20.84
C SER A 313 -3.56 0.40 20.21
N TRP A 314 -3.63 -0.48 19.23
CA TRP A 314 -4.90 -0.89 18.63
C TRP A 314 -5.27 -2.26 19.16
N ALA A 315 -6.34 -2.33 19.94
CA ALA A 315 -6.87 -3.61 20.39
C ALA A 315 -7.38 -4.43 19.19
N GLY A 316 -6.88 -5.65 19.07
CA GLY A 316 -7.50 -6.70 18.27
C GLY A 316 -6.98 -6.92 16.85
N SER A 317 -6.47 -5.94 16.13
CA SER A 317 -6.16 -6.15 14.72
C SER A 317 -4.77 -5.72 14.25
N VAL A 318 -4.14 -4.76 14.91
CA VAL A 318 -2.79 -4.30 14.55
C VAL A 318 -1.86 -4.55 15.72
N THR A 319 -0.87 -5.38 15.50
CA THR A 319 0.00 -5.90 16.55
C THR A 319 1.07 -4.91 16.99
N ALA A 320 1.37 -3.89 16.15
CA ALA A 320 2.41 -2.93 16.46
C ALA A 320 1.84 -1.72 17.20
N ILE A 321 2.41 -1.44 18.36
CA ILE A 321 2.27 -0.15 19.03
C ILE A 321 3.00 0.93 18.25
N ARG A 322 2.54 2.17 18.31
CA ARG A 322 3.16 3.31 17.61
C ARG A 322 3.23 4.53 18.50
N LEU A 323 4.15 5.43 18.22
CA LEU A 323 4.24 6.71 18.89
C LEU A 323 3.59 7.78 18.01
N LYS A 324 2.56 8.45 18.53
CA LYS A 324 2.08 9.71 17.99
C LYS A 324 2.87 10.85 18.63
N VAL A 325 3.42 11.73 17.80
CA VAL A 325 4.02 13.00 18.20
C VAL A 325 3.16 14.10 17.61
N SER A 326 2.65 15.00 18.44
CA SER A 326 1.83 16.16 18.06
C SER A 326 2.41 17.44 18.64
N TRP A 327 2.17 18.57 17.98
CA TRP A 327 2.68 19.87 18.41
C TRP A 327 1.72 21.00 18.09
N ASP A 328 1.86 22.11 18.84
CA ASP A 328 1.13 23.33 18.59
C ASP A 328 1.85 24.16 17.51
N LYS A 329 1.18 24.37 16.36
CA LYS A 329 1.73 25.12 15.23
C LYS A 329 1.96 26.60 15.52
N SER A 330 1.29 27.16 16.53
CA SER A 330 1.51 28.55 16.94
C SER A 330 2.86 28.76 17.63
N VAL A 331 3.41 27.70 18.23
CA VAL A 331 4.71 27.69 18.91
C VAL A 331 5.80 27.10 18.00
N ILE A 332 5.48 26.01 17.31
CA ILE A 332 6.37 25.31 16.38
C ILE A 332 5.80 25.48 14.96
N PRO A 333 6.22 26.51 14.22
CA PRO A 333 5.64 26.87 12.91
C PRO A 333 6.11 25.94 11.78
N LEU A 334 6.04 24.66 12.01
CA LEU A 334 6.42 23.59 11.08
C LEU A 334 5.23 22.67 10.89
N ASP A 335 4.96 22.24 9.67
CA ASP A 335 4.00 21.19 9.41
C ASP A 335 4.67 19.81 9.25
N ALA A 336 3.86 18.77 9.25
CA ALA A 336 4.36 17.39 9.19
C ALA A 336 5.13 17.10 7.89
N GLU A 337 4.79 17.75 6.79
CA GLU A 337 5.52 17.59 5.53
C GLU A 337 6.88 18.28 5.58
N GLY A 338 6.95 19.49 6.12
CA GLY A 338 8.22 20.18 6.37
C GLY A 338 9.14 19.39 7.30
N LEU A 339 8.58 18.83 8.38
CA LEU A 339 9.30 17.94 9.30
C LEU A 339 9.83 16.70 8.57
N ARG A 340 9.00 16.04 7.77
CA ARG A 340 9.38 14.87 6.98
C ARG A 340 10.53 15.18 6.00
N LEU A 341 10.46 16.29 5.30
CA LEU A 341 11.50 16.73 4.38
C LEU A 341 12.81 17.09 5.11
N ALA A 342 12.73 17.74 6.27
CA ALA A 342 13.89 18.03 7.10
C ALA A 342 14.59 16.75 7.56
N LEU A 343 13.84 15.75 8.04
CA LEU A 343 14.37 14.44 8.43
C LEU A 343 15.00 13.66 7.26
N LEU A 344 14.43 13.73 6.07
CA LEU A 344 14.98 13.09 4.87
C LEU A 344 16.26 13.75 4.34
N ARG A 345 16.51 15.03 4.67
CA ARG A 345 17.73 15.76 4.27
C ARG A 345 18.92 15.50 5.21
N GLN A 346 18.68 14.95 6.39
CA GLN A 346 19.74 14.63 7.36
C GLN A 346 20.61 13.43 6.95
N ARG A 347 21.67 13.22 7.71
CA ARG A 347 22.51 12.04 7.64
C ARG A 347 22.69 11.47 9.06
N PRO A 348 22.21 10.25 9.34
CA PRO A 348 21.42 9.37 8.44
C PRO A 348 20.06 9.97 8.09
N ARG A 349 19.52 9.58 6.94
CA ARG A 349 18.17 9.95 6.51
C ARG A 349 17.15 9.23 7.38
N ILE A 350 16.14 9.94 7.86
CA ILE A 350 15.07 9.36 8.67
C ILE A 350 13.76 9.47 7.90
N LEU A 351 13.08 8.34 7.75
CA LEU A 351 11.79 8.25 7.09
C LEU A 351 10.69 8.05 8.13
N ILE A 352 9.76 8.98 8.19
CA ILE A 352 8.57 8.87 9.04
C ILE A 352 7.34 8.47 8.23
N HIS A 353 6.32 7.98 8.92
CA HIS A 353 5.06 7.56 8.33
C HIS A 353 4.33 8.76 7.74
N ASP A 354 3.86 8.58 6.52
CA ASP A 354 3.12 9.59 5.77
C ASP A 354 1.60 9.38 5.80
N PHE A 355 1.12 8.15 6.12
CA PHE A 355 -0.26 7.89 6.50
C PHE A 355 -0.48 8.29 7.97
N TRP A 356 -1.67 8.56 8.35
CA TRP A 356 -2.08 8.94 9.71
C TRP A 356 -1.42 10.22 10.25
N SER A 357 -0.62 10.92 9.45
CA SER A 357 -0.13 12.24 9.78
C SER A 357 -1.24 13.28 9.59
N THR A 358 -1.27 14.25 10.48
CA THR A 358 -2.04 15.50 10.30
C THR A 358 -1.04 16.64 10.05
N PRO A 359 -1.48 17.85 9.73
CA PRO A 359 -0.54 18.97 9.58
C PRO A 359 0.36 19.20 10.80
N THR A 360 -0.07 18.78 11.99
CA THR A 360 0.64 18.99 13.27
C THR A 360 0.85 17.70 14.06
N SER A 361 0.83 16.55 13.40
CA SER A 361 1.18 15.30 14.05
C SER A 361 1.78 14.28 13.08
N ILE A 362 2.65 13.43 13.62
CA ILE A 362 3.26 12.30 12.91
C ILE A 362 3.08 11.02 13.72
N ILE A 363 3.21 9.88 13.02
CA ILE A 363 3.19 8.55 13.63
C ILE A 363 4.54 7.86 13.35
N LEU A 364 5.12 7.25 14.38
CA LEU A 364 6.37 6.50 14.30
C LEU A 364 6.10 5.03 14.64
N ASP A 365 6.63 4.14 13.81
CA ASP A 365 6.53 2.69 13.96
C ASP A 365 7.88 2.12 14.42
N PRO A 366 7.96 1.34 15.50
CA PRO A 366 9.23 0.88 16.08
C PRO A 366 9.80 -0.39 15.45
N ILE A 367 9.05 -1.09 14.58
CA ILE A 367 9.34 -2.46 14.17
C ILE A 367 10.69 -2.62 13.47
N ASN A 368 11.11 -1.59 12.73
CA ASN A 368 12.35 -1.59 11.96
C ASN A 368 13.51 -0.85 12.67
N LEU A 369 13.29 -0.37 13.89
CA LEU A 369 14.31 0.39 14.64
C LEU A 369 15.15 -0.52 15.53
N SER A 370 16.44 -0.26 15.60
CA SER A 370 17.29 -0.64 16.72
C SER A 370 17.16 0.37 17.87
N ASP A 371 17.72 0.06 19.03
CA ASP A 371 17.73 0.97 20.18
C ASP A 371 18.52 2.25 19.87
N ASP A 372 19.68 2.12 19.19
CA ASP A 372 20.51 3.25 18.77
C ASP A 372 19.79 4.14 17.75
N GLU A 373 19.07 3.53 16.78
CA GLU A 373 18.29 4.28 15.82
C GLU A 373 17.12 5.02 16.46
N ALA A 374 16.48 4.44 17.49
CA ALA A 374 15.45 5.12 18.25
C ALA A 374 16.00 6.39 18.94
N ASP A 375 17.20 6.30 19.53
CA ASP A 375 17.88 7.47 20.12
C ASP A 375 18.26 8.51 19.05
N MET A 376 18.73 8.08 17.88
CA MET A 376 19.01 8.99 16.75
C MET A 376 17.76 9.71 16.28
N VAL A 377 16.65 9.00 16.14
CA VAL A 377 15.35 9.57 15.74
C VAL A 377 14.88 10.59 16.76
N GLY A 378 14.95 10.27 18.05
CA GLY A 378 14.56 11.18 19.13
C GLY A 378 15.38 12.47 19.12
N ARG A 379 16.70 12.38 19.03
CA ARG A 379 17.60 13.55 18.93
C ARG A 379 17.34 14.38 17.66
N ALA A 380 17.12 13.74 16.53
CA ALA A 380 16.85 14.43 15.28
C ALA A 380 15.54 15.23 15.30
N LEU A 381 14.49 14.63 15.83
CA LEU A 381 13.20 15.30 16.05
C LEU A 381 13.33 16.48 17.00
N SER A 382 13.99 16.28 18.15
CA SER A 382 14.26 17.34 19.13
C SER A 382 15.00 18.51 18.49
N ALA A 383 16.09 18.24 17.78
CA ALA A 383 16.88 19.28 17.11
C ALA A 383 16.07 20.09 16.09
N ILE A 384 15.18 19.44 15.32
CA ILE A 384 14.31 20.13 14.34
C ILE A 384 13.25 20.96 15.05
N PHE A 385 12.60 20.45 16.10
CA PHE A 385 11.57 21.20 16.82
C PHE A 385 12.15 22.42 17.52
N VAL A 386 13.31 22.29 18.17
CA VAL A 386 14.01 23.43 18.81
C VAL A 386 14.39 24.49 17.79
N ARG A 387 14.79 24.08 16.59
CA ARG A 387 15.19 24.98 15.49
C ARG A 387 14.08 25.22 14.47
N SER A 388 12.82 24.98 14.85
CA SER A 388 11.68 25.00 13.94
C SER A 388 11.51 26.32 13.17
N GLN A 389 11.91 27.44 13.75
CA GLN A 389 11.90 28.75 13.08
C GLN A 389 12.80 28.82 11.84
N GLU A 390 13.89 28.03 11.79
CA GLU A 390 14.78 27.97 10.63
C GLU A 390 14.16 27.19 9.47
N PHE A 391 13.21 26.31 9.76
CA PHE A 391 12.47 25.49 8.78
C PHE A 391 11.09 26.10 8.48
N ALA A 392 10.63 27.03 9.31
CA ALA A 392 9.46 27.83 8.98
C ALA A 392 9.81 28.67 7.76
N THR A 393 9.17 28.36 6.65
CA THR A 393 9.30 29.20 5.47
C THR A 393 8.78 30.58 5.87
N SER A 394 9.67 31.51 6.17
CA SER A 394 9.34 32.95 6.31
C SER A 394 9.08 33.52 4.91
N ALA A 395 8.24 32.85 4.15
CA ALA A 395 7.72 33.41 2.95
C ALA A 395 6.60 34.36 3.38
N GLN A 396 6.86 35.65 3.33
CA GLN A 396 5.79 36.53 2.93
C GLN A 396 5.18 35.86 1.70
N VAL A 397 3.96 35.31 1.87
CA VAL A 397 3.25 34.66 0.79
C VAL A 397 3.08 35.70 -0.32
N PRO A 398 3.79 35.62 -1.45
CA PRO A 398 3.66 36.63 -2.48
C PRO A 398 2.19 36.64 -2.94
N PRO A 399 1.57 37.79 -3.08
CA PRO A 399 0.22 37.85 -3.62
C PRO A 399 0.18 37.19 -4.99
N ALA A 400 -0.96 36.67 -5.37
CA ALA A 400 -1.15 36.12 -6.71
C ALA A 400 -0.94 37.26 -7.75
N GLU A 401 -0.08 37.01 -8.73
CA GLU A 401 0.20 37.95 -9.80
C GLU A 401 -0.86 37.91 -10.90
N THR A 402 -1.59 36.81 -10.99
CA THR A 402 -2.57 36.58 -12.06
C THR A 402 -3.83 35.92 -11.47
N ASP A 403 -5.00 36.33 -11.99
CA ASP A 403 -6.26 35.62 -11.70
C ASP A 403 -6.39 34.41 -12.62
N VAL A 404 -6.47 33.22 -11.99
CA VAL A 404 -6.65 31.93 -12.67
C VAL A 404 -8.12 31.49 -12.73
N THR A 405 -9.06 32.31 -12.28
CA THR A 405 -10.50 32.02 -12.38
C THR A 405 -10.91 31.79 -13.83
N GLY A 406 -11.60 30.70 -14.10
CA GLY A 406 -12.12 30.38 -15.44
C GLY A 406 -12.03 28.91 -15.80
N ARG A 407 -12.30 28.62 -17.07
CA ARG A 407 -12.21 27.26 -17.63
C ARG A 407 -10.92 27.09 -18.37
N TRP A 408 -10.32 25.94 -18.16
CA TRP A 408 -9.02 25.59 -18.72
C TRP A 408 -9.11 24.27 -19.47
N GLN A 409 -8.62 24.25 -20.70
CA GLN A 409 -8.28 23.03 -21.41
C GLN A 409 -6.89 22.60 -20.95
N VAL A 410 -6.77 21.36 -20.50
CA VAL A 410 -5.54 20.83 -19.89
C VAL A 410 -5.10 19.62 -20.68
N GLU A 411 -3.84 19.59 -21.05
CA GLU A 411 -3.18 18.39 -21.57
C GLU A 411 -2.26 17.82 -20.49
N VAL A 412 -2.43 16.56 -20.17
CA VAL A 412 -1.56 15.82 -19.24
C VAL A 412 -0.80 14.78 -20.02
N SER A 413 0.53 14.93 -20.07
CA SER A 413 1.42 14.01 -20.78
C SER A 413 2.04 13.00 -19.81
N PHE A 414 1.97 11.74 -20.18
CA PHE A 414 2.52 10.59 -19.49
C PHE A 414 3.73 10.04 -20.25
N LEU A 415 4.33 8.98 -19.75
CA LEU A 415 5.46 8.32 -20.41
C LEU A 415 5.11 7.85 -21.84
N HIS A 416 3.89 7.36 -22.04
CA HIS A 416 3.42 6.82 -23.31
C HIS A 416 2.06 7.39 -23.72
N GLY A 417 2.00 8.69 -23.93
CA GLY A 417 0.79 9.34 -24.42
C GLY A 417 0.38 10.55 -23.63
N ALA A 418 -0.71 11.15 -24.06
CA ALA A 418 -1.31 12.30 -23.40
C ALA A 418 -2.82 12.10 -23.26
N SER A 419 -3.43 12.78 -22.31
CA SER A 419 -4.88 12.85 -22.15
C SER A 419 -5.34 14.31 -22.00
N GLU A 420 -6.52 14.57 -22.56
CA GLU A 420 -7.19 15.85 -22.46
C GLU A 420 -8.08 15.88 -21.23
N HIS A 421 -7.88 16.89 -20.38
CA HIS A 421 -8.67 17.15 -19.20
C HIS A 421 -9.27 18.55 -19.28
N ARG A 422 -10.19 18.85 -18.37
CA ARG A 422 -10.75 20.19 -18.17
C ARG A 422 -10.66 20.55 -16.70
N ILE A 423 -10.31 21.81 -16.41
CA ILE A 423 -10.33 22.33 -15.05
C ILE A 423 -11.15 23.63 -15.06
N GLU A 424 -12.11 23.74 -14.13
CA GLU A 424 -12.81 24.99 -13.86
C GLU A 424 -12.33 25.49 -12.50
N LEU A 425 -11.73 26.69 -12.46
CA LEU A 425 -11.11 27.28 -11.27
C LEU A 425 -11.87 28.52 -10.81
N ARG A 426 -11.90 28.73 -9.50
CA ARG A 426 -12.32 29.94 -8.80
C ARG A 426 -11.24 30.33 -7.82
N GLN A 427 -10.77 31.56 -7.92
CA GLN A 427 -9.71 32.09 -7.06
C GLN A 427 -10.28 33.11 -6.05
N HIS A 428 -9.81 33.01 -4.81
CA HIS A 428 -10.05 33.95 -3.74
C HIS A 428 -8.73 34.29 -3.03
N GLY A 429 -8.14 35.42 -3.41
CA GLY A 429 -6.78 35.76 -2.96
C GLY A 429 -5.76 34.78 -3.52
N THR A 430 -5.10 34.05 -2.61
CA THR A 430 -4.15 33.00 -2.99
C THR A 430 -4.78 31.60 -3.04
N ASP A 431 -6.00 31.44 -2.53
CA ASP A 431 -6.67 30.14 -2.51
C ASP A 431 -7.41 29.89 -3.82
N VAL A 432 -7.31 28.68 -4.33
CA VAL A 432 -7.93 28.23 -5.58
C VAL A 432 -8.78 27.01 -5.31
N THR A 433 -10.00 27.02 -5.79
CA THR A 433 -10.91 25.89 -5.73
C THR A 433 -11.54 25.61 -7.10
N GLY A 434 -12.07 24.42 -7.32
CA GLY A 434 -12.68 24.14 -8.60
C GLY A 434 -13.08 22.68 -8.80
N ILE A 435 -13.25 22.33 -10.09
CA ILE A 435 -13.57 20.98 -10.55
C ILE A 435 -12.57 20.58 -11.63
N HIS A 436 -12.03 19.38 -11.52
CA HIS A 436 -11.23 18.74 -12.55
C HIS A 436 -12.04 17.61 -13.19
N GLN A 437 -12.01 17.54 -14.51
CA GLN A 437 -12.73 16.55 -15.30
C GLN A 437 -11.77 15.85 -16.28
N THR A 438 -11.82 14.52 -16.28
CA THR A 438 -11.18 13.65 -17.27
C THR A 438 -12.25 13.06 -18.21
N ALA A 439 -11.86 12.19 -19.12
CA ALA A 439 -12.79 11.46 -19.98
C ALA A 439 -13.73 10.52 -19.21
N THR A 440 -13.30 10.03 -18.03
CA THR A 440 -14.00 8.95 -17.29
C THR A 440 -14.45 9.34 -15.90
N SER A 441 -13.97 10.46 -15.36
CA SER A 441 -14.24 10.84 -13.97
C SER A 441 -14.14 12.35 -13.78
N HIS A 442 -14.67 12.84 -12.66
CA HIS A 442 -14.50 14.22 -12.22
C HIS A 442 -14.21 14.26 -10.72
N GLY A 443 -13.57 15.35 -10.28
CA GLY A 443 -13.20 15.51 -8.90
C GLY A 443 -13.07 16.96 -8.47
N ARG A 444 -13.12 17.18 -7.17
CA ARG A 444 -12.95 18.49 -6.56
C ARG A 444 -11.48 18.91 -6.63
N VAL A 445 -11.23 20.18 -6.97
CA VAL A 445 -9.91 20.79 -6.93
C VAL A 445 -9.80 21.73 -5.74
N VAL A 446 -8.68 21.65 -5.06
CA VAL A 446 -8.22 22.62 -4.07
C VAL A 446 -6.76 22.98 -4.34
N GLY A 447 -6.35 24.19 -4.05
CA GLY A 447 -4.96 24.58 -4.27
C GLY A 447 -4.67 26.02 -3.91
N LYS A 448 -3.49 26.47 -4.32
CA LYS A 448 -3.01 27.83 -4.08
C LYS A 448 -2.24 28.36 -5.29
N ILE A 449 -2.27 29.69 -5.43
CA ILE A 449 -1.41 30.45 -6.34
C ILE A 449 -0.60 31.46 -5.53
N LEU A 450 0.73 31.42 -5.69
CA LEU A 450 1.69 32.27 -4.99
C LEU A 450 2.60 32.94 -6.03
N GLY A 451 2.44 34.26 -6.22
CA GLY A 451 3.02 34.93 -7.39
C GLY A 451 2.47 34.30 -8.68
N SER A 452 3.34 33.79 -9.53
CA SER A 452 3.00 33.04 -10.75
C SER A 452 2.98 31.53 -10.55
N GLN A 453 3.30 31.00 -9.35
CA GLN A 453 3.34 29.57 -9.07
C GLN A 453 1.98 29.06 -8.61
N ILE A 454 1.48 28.00 -9.25
CA ILE A 454 0.21 27.37 -8.91
C ILE A 454 0.43 25.92 -8.48
N GLU A 455 -0.20 25.54 -7.38
CA GLU A 455 -0.29 24.15 -6.91
C GLU A 455 -1.76 23.79 -6.75
N LEU A 456 -2.20 22.71 -7.42
CA LEU A 456 -3.56 22.20 -7.34
C LEU A 456 -3.52 20.72 -6.96
N GLU A 457 -4.51 20.30 -6.18
CA GLU A 457 -4.80 18.89 -5.92
C GLU A 457 -6.24 18.60 -6.31
N ALA A 458 -6.44 17.58 -7.14
CA ALA A 458 -7.75 17.10 -7.54
C ALA A 458 -7.95 15.68 -7.02
N GLU A 459 -9.08 15.45 -6.35
CA GLU A 459 -9.47 14.14 -5.83
C GLU A 459 -10.65 13.61 -6.63
N HIS A 460 -10.48 12.41 -7.22
CA HIS A 460 -11.49 11.69 -7.97
C HIS A 460 -11.86 10.38 -7.28
N GLU A 461 -13.13 10.08 -7.22
CA GLU A 461 -13.58 8.77 -6.79
C GLU A 461 -13.37 7.76 -7.92
N ALA A 462 -12.53 6.77 -7.66
CA ALA A 462 -12.31 5.62 -8.51
C ALA A 462 -12.36 4.37 -7.63
N THR A 463 -13.57 3.84 -7.42
CA THR A 463 -13.78 2.68 -6.53
C THR A 463 -12.85 1.52 -6.88
N PRO A 464 -12.08 0.99 -5.93
CA PRO A 464 -12.09 1.26 -4.49
C PRO A 464 -11.05 2.30 -4.03
N ILE A 465 -10.47 3.04 -4.94
CA ILE A 465 -9.37 3.97 -4.69
C ILE A 465 -9.84 5.37 -5.00
N HIS A 466 -9.45 6.35 -4.19
CA HIS A 466 -9.51 7.74 -4.60
C HIS A 466 -8.24 8.04 -5.42
N LEU A 467 -8.41 8.48 -6.65
CA LEU A 467 -7.33 8.89 -7.52
C LEU A 467 -7.06 10.38 -7.31
N PHE A 468 -5.82 10.70 -7.02
CA PHE A 468 -5.38 12.08 -6.83
C PHE A 468 -4.50 12.52 -7.99
N TYR A 469 -4.72 13.75 -8.42
CA TYR A 469 -3.85 14.49 -9.32
C TYR A 469 -3.25 15.66 -8.57
N ARG A 470 -1.94 15.79 -8.58
CA ARG A 470 -1.24 16.95 -8.03
C ARG A 470 -0.55 17.70 -9.15
N PHE A 471 -1.02 18.89 -9.44
CA PHE A 471 -0.47 19.76 -10.45
C PHE A 471 0.38 20.85 -9.80
N LYS A 472 1.63 21.00 -10.26
CA LYS A 472 2.50 22.12 -9.92
C LYS A 472 2.88 22.81 -11.21
N GLY A 473 2.71 24.11 -11.29
CA GLY A 473 2.95 24.83 -12.54
C GLY A 473 3.27 26.29 -12.34
N THR A 474 3.66 26.92 -13.44
CA THR A 474 3.91 28.36 -13.53
C THR A 474 2.95 28.97 -14.56
N VAL A 475 2.29 30.03 -14.20
CA VAL A 475 1.47 30.85 -15.11
C VAL A 475 2.40 31.71 -15.93
N GLY A 476 2.39 31.55 -17.25
CA GLY A 476 3.18 32.30 -18.18
C GLY A 476 2.59 33.70 -18.45
N SER A 477 3.40 34.58 -19.05
CA SER A 477 2.97 35.93 -19.46
C SER A 477 1.90 35.91 -20.57
N ASP A 478 1.79 34.78 -21.30
CA ASP A 478 0.75 34.52 -22.29
C ASP A 478 -0.56 33.98 -21.66
N GLY A 479 -0.57 33.82 -20.35
CA GLY A 479 -1.70 33.29 -19.61
C GLY A 479 -1.83 31.78 -19.68
N SER A 480 -0.90 31.04 -20.29
CA SER A 480 -0.85 29.59 -20.23
C SER A 480 -0.26 29.12 -18.90
N ILE A 481 -0.49 27.85 -18.54
CA ILE A 481 0.14 27.22 -17.38
C ILE A 481 0.90 26.00 -17.86
N VAL A 482 2.14 25.82 -17.39
CA VAL A 482 2.96 24.64 -17.67
C VAL A 482 3.61 24.13 -16.39
N GLY A 483 3.79 22.82 -16.30
CA GLY A 483 4.39 22.27 -15.10
C GLY A 483 4.46 20.76 -15.05
N THR A 484 4.56 20.22 -13.82
CA THR A 484 4.62 18.80 -13.53
C THR A 484 3.33 18.32 -12.89
N ALA A 485 2.95 17.09 -13.19
CA ALA A 485 1.82 16.41 -12.60
C ALA A 485 2.28 15.14 -11.89
N GLY A 486 1.74 14.90 -10.71
CA GLY A 486 1.92 13.65 -9.97
C GLY A 486 0.60 12.94 -9.80
N PHE A 487 0.64 11.61 -9.82
CA PHE A 487 -0.56 10.78 -9.76
C PHE A 487 -0.44 9.75 -8.66
N GLY A 488 -1.53 9.45 -7.97
CA GLY A 488 -1.55 8.42 -6.95
C GLY A 488 -2.95 8.04 -6.53
N GLY A 489 -3.05 6.99 -5.73
CA GLY A 489 -4.30 6.52 -5.19
C GLY A 489 -4.22 6.34 -3.68
N ALA A 490 -5.29 6.65 -2.99
CA ALA A 490 -5.45 6.34 -1.59
C ALA A 490 -6.82 5.70 -1.37
N VAL A 491 -6.91 4.79 -0.42
CA VAL A 491 -8.21 4.36 0.10
C VAL A 491 -8.76 5.45 1.01
N PRO A 492 -10.09 5.66 1.08
CA PRO A 492 -10.70 6.76 1.84
C PRO A 492 -10.25 6.88 3.28
N GLU A 493 -9.91 5.75 3.91
CA GLU A 493 -9.45 5.67 5.31
C GLU A 493 -8.03 6.20 5.52
N HIS A 494 -7.27 6.39 4.46
CA HIS A 494 -5.87 6.77 4.49
C HIS A 494 -5.64 8.14 3.85
N ARG A 495 -6.51 9.10 4.14
CA ARG A 495 -6.40 10.49 3.70
C ARG A 495 -5.21 11.17 4.35
N GLY A 496 -4.01 10.85 3.86
CA GLY A 496 -2.79 11.57 4.22
C GLY A 496 -2.18 12.24 2.99
N PRO A 497 -1.34 13.26 3.15
CA PRO A 497 -0.75 14.02 2.05
C PRO A 497 0.30 13.24 1.26
N VAL A 498 0.18 11.94 1.15
CA VAL A 498 1.20 11.08 0.59
C VAL A 498 0.97 10.76 -0.83
N PHE A 499 1.53 11.61 -1.57
CA PHE A 499 1.57 11.41 -2.97
C PHE A 499 3.02 11.40 -3.48
N LYS A 500 3.71 10.29 -3.30
CA LYS A 500 4.82 9.98 -4.19
C LYS A 500 4.18 9.33 -5.40
N GLY A 501 4.13 10.03 -6.53
CA GLY A 501 3.58 9.57 -7.79
C GLY A 501 3.54 8.06 -7.96
N GLN A 502 2.54 7.43 -7.34
CA GLN A 502 2.39 5.98 -7.30
C GLN A 502 2.28 5.42 -8.73
N TYR A 503 1.78 6.25 -9.63
CA TYR A 503 1.64 5.95 -11.05
C TYR A 503 2.65 6.71 -11.93
N GLY A 504 3.73 7.22 -11.33
CA GLY A 504 4.78 7.95 -12.02
C GLY A 504 4.51 9.45 -12.16
N PRO A 505 5.49 10.22 -12.62
CA PRO A 505 5.35 11.63 -12.92
C PRO A 505 4.84 11.84 -14.34
N GLY A 506 4.20 12.99 -14.57
CA GLY A 506 3.86 13.51 -15.88
C GLY A 506 4.15 14.99 -15.96
N THR A 507 3.96 15.57 -17.15
CA THR A 507 3.92 17.02 -17.35
C THR A 507 2.51 17.45 -17.71
N TRP A 508 2.20 18.71 -17.50
CA TRP A 508 0.92 19.25 -17.90
C TRP A 508 1.05 20.65 -18.45
N SER A 509 0.14 20.98 -19.34
CA SER A 509 -0.07 22.35 -19.82
C SER A 509 -1.56 22.68 -19.78
N ALA A 510 -1.88 23.95 -19.60
CA ALA A 510 -3.25 24.41 -19.63
C ALA A 510 -3.37 25.73 -20.37
N THR A 511 -4.42 25.85 -21.18
CA THR A 511 -4.80 27.07 -21.88
C THR A 511 -6.20 27.49 -21.47
N ARG A 512 -6.40 28.80 -21.29
CA ARG A 512 -7.72 29.30 -20.87
C ARG A 512 -8.70 29.27 -22.05
N VAL A 513 -9.88 28.74 -21.79
CA VAL A 513 -10.97 28.72 -22.79
C VAL A 513 -11.66 30.07 -22.80
N ALA A 514 -11.71 30.73 -23.98
CA ALA A 514 -12.38 32.01 -24.15
C ALA A 514 -13.89 31.87 -23.86
N SER A 515 -14.47 32.86 -23.20
CA SER A 515 -15.87 32.88 -22.77
C SER A 515 -16.93 32.74 -23.90
N THR A 516 -16.49 32.88 -25.16
CA THR A 516 -17.35 32.85 -26.35
C THR A 516 -17.55 31.47 -26.98
N GLN A 517 -16.92 30.41 -26.49
CA GLN A 517 -17.12 29.06 -26.99
C GLN A 517 -18.10 28.24 -26.12
N ILE A 518 -19.27 28.82 -25.80
CA ILE A 518 -20.39 28.04 -25.27
C ILE A 518 -21.17 27.49 -26.47
N ALA A 519 -20.70 26.44 -27.09
CA ALA A 519 -21.57 25.58 -27.85
C ALA A 519 -22.45 24.83 -26.84
N THR A 520 -23.69 25.22 -26.74
CA THR A 520 -24.73 24.50 -26.05
C THR A 520 -24.77 23.08 -26.60
N ALA A 521 -24.31 22.11 -25.81
CA ALA A 521 -24.70 20.74 -26.07
C ALA A 521 -26.22 20.68 -25.96
N PRO A 522 -26.92 20.02 -26.90
CA PRO A 522 -28.38 19.91 -26.82
C PRO A 522 -28.72 19.16 -25.52
N ALA A 523 -29.63 19.77 -24.76
CA ALA A 523 -30.29 19.12 -23.65
C ALA A 523 -30.97 17.87 -24.20
N GLY A 524 -30.44 16.71 -23.90
CA GLY A 524 -31.10 15.45 -24.17
C GLY A 524 -32.31 15.36 -23.24
N ASP A 525 -33.49 15.58 -23.77
CA ASP A 525 -34.77 15.24 -23.15
C ASP A 525 -34.80 13.74 -22.88
N GLY A 526 -34.37 13.37 -21.70
CA GLY A 526 -34.57 12.03 -21.15
C GLY A 526 -35.97 11.90 -20.58
N ALA A 527 -36.96 11.76 -21.44
CA ALA A 527 -38.29 11.33 -21.03
C ALA A 527 -38.19 9.93 -20.42
N ILE A 528 -38.50 9.85 -19.13
CA ILE A 528 -38.77 8.62 -18.41
C ILE A 528 -40.02 7.99 -19.05
N SER A 529 -39.87 6.94 -19.84
CA SER A 529 -40.96 6.08 -20.25
C SER A 529 -41.10 4.94 -19.25
N GLU A 530 -42.12 4.99 -18.44
CA GLU A 530 -42.67 3.85 -17.71
C GLU A 530 -43.09 2.73 -18.67
N GLY A 531 -42.74 1.52 -18.29
CA GLY A 531 -43.54 0.35 -18.55
C GLY A 531 -43.26 -0.43 -19.83
N ARG A 532 -42.66 -1.64 -19.63
CA ARG A 532 -43.35 -2.87 -20.06
C ARG A 532 -42.70 -4.12 -19.45
N LYS A 533 -43.53 -4.87 -18.75
CA LYS A 533 -43.32 -6.25 -18.33
C LYS A 533 -43.18 -7.14 -19.57
N CYS A 534 -42.19 -8.00 -19.59
CA CYS A 534 -42.28 -9.44 -19.92
C CYS A 534 -41.05 -10.12 -19.38
#